data_26aca2d1817b399f0fa4c829c4f4b7d2
#
_entry.id   26aca2d1817b399f0fa4c829c4f4b7d2
#
_cell.length_a   1.000
_cell.length_b   1.000
_cell.length_c   1.000
_cell.angle_alpha   90.00
_cell.angle_beta   90.00
_cell.angle_gamma   90.00
#
_symmetry.space_group_name_H-M   'P 1'
#
loop_
_entity.id
_entity.type
_entity.pdbx_description
1 polymer ?
#
loop_
_entity_poly.entity_id
_entity_poly.type
_entity_poly.pdbx_seq_one_letter_code
_entity_poly.pdbx_strand_id
1 'polypeptide(L)'
;TSVTGVQTCALPISVNWPIGSGEQFRGVIDRRSREVVLFSRAERGKQATEQKLSLDDPALRELVEEELLDLAIEEMELLDAAGAELDLEMVHAGELTPVFFGSAMTNFGVRPFLDAFLEMAQRPIARSSSDGLVDPLREGFSGFVFKLQANMDPRHRDRVAFVRVCSGRFEKDMTVKHARTGKAIRLSRPQKLFGQDRAVVEDAYPGDVIGLNNPGMFSIGDTLYVGSKVEYEGIPCFSPEIFSWLRNPNPSAFKNFRKGVNELREEGAVQILYDTDESKRDPILAAVGQLQLEVVQHRLENEYGVETRLEPLGFQVARWVSGGWTELDNVGRIFNCKTVRDAWNRPVLLFKNEWNLNQLKEDHPDLELSNVAPVVSGVEPISL
;
A
#
# COMPACT_ATOMS: atom_id res chain seq x y z
N THR A 1 10.45 22.75 -1.65
CA THR A 1 9.56 21.59 -1.48
C THR A 1 10.43 20.36 -1.40
N SER A 2 10.67 19.89 -0.16
CA SER A 2 11.43 18.67 0.07
C SER A 2 10.64 17.50 -0.49
N VAL A 3 11.17 16.84 -1.50
CA VAL A 3 10.78 15.47 -1.82
C VAL A 3 11.23 14.64 -0.63
N THR A 4 10.32 14.31 0.26
CA THR A 4 10.58 13.40 1.36
C THR A 4 10.99 12.07 0.75
N GLY A 5 12.22 11.64 1.07
CA GLY A 5 12.88 10.51 0.47
C GLY A 5 12.13 9.20 0.68
N VAL A 6 11.30 8.87 -0.29
CA VAL A 6 11.15 7.49 -0.66
C VAL A 6 12.45 7.16 -1.37
N GLN A 7 13.33 6.39 -0.77
CA GLN A 7 14.44 5.75 -1.46
C GLN A 7 13.81 4.78 -2.46
N THR A 8 13.45 5.30 -3.63
CA THR A 8 13.16 4.46 -4.78
C THR A 8 14.52 3.95 -5.25
N CYS A 9 14.72 2.64 -5.28
CA CYS A 9 15.89 2.04 -5.90
C CYS A 9 15.98 2.37 -7.40
N ALA A 10 14.91 2.89 -7.99
CA ALA A 10 14.80 3.29 -9.38
C ALA A 10 15.21 4.76 -9.58
N LEU A 11 16.01 5.02 -10.60
CA LEU A 11 16.44 6.38 -10.94
C LEU A 11 15.25 7.19 -11.49
N PRO A 12 14.98 8.40 -10.96
CA PRO A 12 13.93 9.26 -11.50
C PRO A 12 14.34 9.85 -12.84
N ILE A 13 13.44 9.80 -13.83
CA ILE A 13 13.63 10.41 -15.14
C ILE A 13 12.47 11.32 -15.50
N SER A 14 12.72 12.59 -15.77
CA SER A 14 11.72 13.54 -16.20
C SER A 14 11.28 13.28 -17.65
N VAL A 15 9.99 13.03 -17.84
CA VAL A 15 9.38 12.81 -19.17
C VAL A 15 8.95 14.13 -19.79
N ASN A 16 8.45 15.05 -18.97
CA ASN A 16 8.18 16.42 -19.36
C ASN A 16 8.93 17.40 -18.46
N TRP A 17 9.02 18.67 -18.86
CA TRP A 17 9.64 19.73 -18.07
C TRP A 17 8.69 20.92 -17.92
N PRO A 18 8.56 21.53 -16.72
CA PRO A 18 7.60 22.59 -16.48
C PRO A 18 8.08 23.94 -17.01
N ILE A 19 7.16 24.72 -17.55
CA ILE A 19 7.38 26.14 -17.88
C ILE A 19 6.84 26.96 -16.72
N GLY A 20 7.72 27.43 -15.86
CA GLY A 20 7.40 28.13 -14.63
C GLY A 20 6.94 27.21 -13.51
N SER A 21 6.67 27.79 -12.33
CA SER A 21 6.24 27.08 -11.13
C SER A 21 5.20 27.85 -10.33
N GLY A 22 4.40 27.18 -9.51
CA GLY A 22 3.38 27.81 -8.67
C GLY A 22 2.35 28.62 -9.47
N GLU A 23 2.23 29.90 -9.19
CA GLU A 23 1.31 30.80 -9.92
C GLU A 23 1.78 31.13 -11.33
N GLN A 24 3.08 30.99 -11.60
CA GLN A 24 3.70 31.22 -12.90
C GLN A 24 3.73 29.95 -13.76
N PHE A 25 3.18 28.83 -13.31
CA PHE A 25 3.10 27.60 -14.11
C PHE A 25 2.19 27.81 -15.33
N ARG A 26 2.77 27.75 -16.53
CA ARG A 26 2.08 28.00 -17.82
C ARG A 26 1.83 26.73 -18.61
N GLY A 27 2.71 25.76 -18.50
CA GLY A 27 2.64 24.54 -19.29
C GLY A 27 3.77 23.59 -19.00
N VAL A 28 3.88 22.59 -19.86
CA VAL A 28 4.98 21.61 -19.85
C VAL A 28 5.54 21.42 -21.24
N ILE A 29 6.83 21.13 -21.34
CA ILE A 29 7.50 20.70 -22.56
C ILE A 29 7.65 19.18 -22.49
N ASP A 30 7.11 18.43 -23.43
CA ASP A 30 7.40 16.99 -23.57
C ASP A 30 8.82 16.82 -24.11
N ARG A 31 9.68 16.14 -23.39
CA ARG A 31 11.10 16.00 -23.75
C ARG A 31 11.32 15.12 -24.98
N ARG A 32 10.43 14.18 -25.26
CA ARG A 32 10.53 13.24 -26.38
C ARG A 32 10.08 13.89 -27.69
N SER A 33 8.87 14.46 -27.68
CA SER A 33 8.26 15.04 -28.89
C SER A 33 8.66 16.47 -29.15
N ARG A 34 9.23 17.18 -28.15
CA ARG A 34 9.50 18.62 -28.22
C ARG A 34 8.24 19.45 -28.45
N GLU A 35 7.10 18.91 -28.03
CA GLU A 35 5.83 19.63 -27.98
C GLU A 35 5.66 20.36 -26.66
N VAL A 36 5.16 21.58 -26.76
CA VAL A 36 4.75 22.39 -25.61
C VAL A 36 3.24 22.27 -25.41
N VAL A 37 2.82 21.93 -24.23
CA VAL A 37 1.41 21.91 -23.84
C VAL A 37 1.16 23.06 -22.88
N LEU A 38 0.50 24.12 -23.35
CA LEU A 38 0.09 25.27 -22.55
C LEU A 38 -1.29 25.03 -21.92
N PHE A 39 -1.46 25.49 -20.70
CA PHE A 39 -2.71 25.35 -19.95
C PHE A 39 -3.34 26.70 -19.68
N SER A 40 -4.63 26.82 -19.97
CA SER A 40 -5.41 28.00 -19.58
C SER A 40 -6.26 27.69 -18.34
N ARG A 41 -6.36 28.67 -17.43
CA ARG A 41 -7.20 28.54 -16.23
C ARG A 41 -8.67 28.40 -16.63
N ALA A 42 -9.26 27.26 -16.29
CA ALA A 42 -10.70 27.08 -16.32
C ALA A 42 -11.30 27.39 -14.96
N GLU A 43 -12.60 27.73 -14.91
CA GLU A 43 -13.35 27.80 -13.68
C GLU A 43 -13.28 26.44 -12.93
N ARG A 44 -13.31 26.46 -11.60
CA ARG A 44 -13.22 25.25 -10.77
C ARG A 44 -14.16 24.15 -11.28
N GLY A 45 -13.58 22.98 -11.57
CA GLY A 45 -14.31 21.80 -12.01
C GLY A 45 -14.52 21.68 -13.52
N LYS A 46 -14.08 22.65 -14.33
CA LYS A 46 -14.07 22.54 -15.80
C LYS A 46 -12.71 22.02 -16.28
N GLN A 47 -12.75 21.34 -17.41
CA GLN A 47 -11.54 20.86 -18.08
C GLN A 47 -10.67 22.05 -18.49
N ALA A 48 -9.38 22.04 -18.09
CA ALA A 48 -8.42 23.03 -18.58
C ALA A 48 -8.33 22.93 -20.10
N THR A 49 -8.28 24.07 -20.79
CA THR A 49 -8.05 24.07 -22.22
C THR A 49 -6.55 23.87 -22.45
N GLU A 50 -6.20 22.88 -23.26
CA GLU A 50 -4.84 22.57 -23.65
C GLU A 50 -4.59 23.11 -25.05
N GLN A 51 -3.50 23.83 -25.22
CA GLN A 51 -3.00 24.25 -26.53
C GLN A 51 -1.64 23.58 -26.76
N LYS A 52 -1.53 22.81 -27.82
CA LYS A 52 -0.29 22.13 -28.22
C LYS A 52 0.39 22.91 -29.31
N LEU A 53 1.67 23.18 -29.15
CA LEU A 53 2.52 23.90 -30.08
C LEU A 53 3.88 23.19 -30.19
N SER A 54 4.56 23.31 -31.34
CA SER A 54 5.96 22.90 -31.40
C SER A 54 6.83 23.86 -30.58
N LEU A 55 7.91 23.34 -30.00
CA LEU A 55 8.87 24.20 -29.28
C LEU A 55 9.46 25.29 -30.15
N ASP A 56 9.54 25.07 -31.47
CA ASP A 56 10.06 26.02 -32.46
C ASP A 56 8.97 26.99 -32.97
N ASP A 57 7.73 26.89 -32.49
CA ASP A 57 6.65 27.76 -32.97
C ASP A 57 6.83 29.19 -32.44
N PRO A 58 6.92 30.22 -33.36
CA PRO A 58 7.07 31.61 -32.95
C PRO A 58 5.93 32.10 -32.01
N ALA A 59 4.74 31.52 -32.14
CA ALA A 59 3.58 31.88 -31.29
C ALA A 59 3.81 31.60 -29.79
N LEU A 60 4.75 30.71 -29.44
CA LEU A 60 5.08 30.44 -28.04
C LEU A 60 5.59 31.67 -27.31
N ARG A 61 6.42 32.49 -27.98
CA ARG A 61 7.00 33.73 -27.40
C ARG A 61 5.99 34.85 -27.26
N GLU A 62 4.81 34.72 -27.88
CA GLU A 62 3.68 35.65 -27.68
C GLU A 62 2.76 35.18 -26.52
N LEU A 63 2.75 33.86 -26.21
CA LEU A 63 1.86 33.24 -25.25
C LEU A 63 2.49 33.03 -23.87
N VAL A 64 3.81 32.95 -23.82
CA VAL A 64 4.58 32.69 -22.60
C VAL A 64 5.63 33.78 -22.41
N GLU A 65 5.85 34.20 -21.19
CA GLU A 65 6.93 35.13 -20.83
C GLU A 65 8.28 34.56 -21.27
N GLU A 66 9.05 35.34 -22.05
CA GLU A 66 10.30 34.91 -22.68
C GLU A 66 11.30 34.34 -21.69
N GLU A 67 11.45 34.97 -20.52
CA GLU A 67 12.36 34.53 -19.46
C GLU A 67 11.99 33.13 -18.91
N LEU A 68 10.70 32.82 -18.80
CA LEU A 68 10.24 31.52 -18.31
C LEU A 68 10.45 30.43 -19.35
N LEU A 69 10.22 30.75 -20.61
CA LEU A 69 10.39 29.80 -21.72
C LEU A 69 11.87 29.47 -21.91
N ASP A 70 12.73 30.51 -21.99
CA ASP A 70 14.17 30.33 -22.19
C ASP A 70 14.81 29.55 -21.03
N LEU A 71 14.41 29.84 -19.77
CA LEU A 71 14.85 29.06 -18.60
C LEU A 71 14.45 27.59 -18.71
N ALA A 72 13.20 27.31 -19.07
CA ALA A 72 12.73 25.93 -19.19
C ALA A 72 13.46 25.16 -20.30
N ILE A 73 13.80 25.84 -21.42
CA ILE A 73 14.59 25.25 -22.51
C ILE A 73 16.01 24.94 -22.03
N GLU A 74 16.69 25.92 -21.38
CA GLU A 74 18.05 25.73 -20.85
C GLU A 74 18.12 24.56 -19.85
N GLU A 75 17.19 24.51 -18.92
CA GLU A 75 17.10 23.42 -17.92
C GLU A 75 16.85 22.06 -18.58
N MET A 76 16.01 22.00 -19.62
CA MET A 76 15.75 20.78 -20.37
C MET A 76 16.98 20.32 -21.17
N GLU A 77 17.73 21.24 -21.78
CA GLU A 77 18.97 20.94 -22.50
C GLU A 77 20.05 20.38 -21.55
N LEU A 78 20.13 20.90 -20.32
CA LEU A 78 21.02 20.36 -19.28
C LEU A 78 20.66 18.92 -18.92
N LEU A 79 19.37 18.61 -18.80
CA LEU A 79 18.90 17.25 -18.53
C LEU A 79 19.22 16.29 -19.70
N ASP A 80 19.06 16.75 -20.93
CA ASP A 80 19.40 15.96 -22.13
C ASP A 80 20.91 15.72 -22.24
N ALA A 81 21.73 16.73 -21.93
CA ALA A 81 23.17 16.58 -21.85
C ALA A 81 23.66 15.63 -20.77
N ALA A 82 22.89 15.48 -19.69
CA ALA A 82 23.15 14.48 -18.64
C ALA A 82 22.86 13.02 -19.08
N GLY A 83 22.31 12.80 -20.28
CA GLY A 83 22.14 11.50 -20.92
C GLY A 83 20.99 10.66 -20.33
N ALA A 84 20.03 11.29 -19.66
CA ALA A 84 18.88 10.61 -19.09
C ALA A 84 17.77 10.46 -20.15
N GLU A 85 17.68 9.29 -20.78
CA GLU A 85 16.59 8.95 -21.71
C GLU A 85 15.58 8.00 -21.03
N LEU A 86 14.31 8.10 -21.43
CA LEU A 86 13.25 7.21 -20.97
C LEU A 86 13.36 5.86 -21.69
N ASP A 87 13.78 4.85 -20.96
CA ASP A 87 13.80 3.46 -21.41
C ASP A 87 12.62 2.70 -20.77
N LEU A 88 11.68 2.23 -21.61
CA LEU A 88 10.50 1.52 -21.14
C LEU A 88 10.84 0.13 -20.58
N GLU A 89 11.89 -0.52 -21.06
CA GLU A 89 12.29 -1.81 -20.50
C GLU A 89 12.82 -1.63 -19.08
N MET A 90 13.63 -0.62 -18.83
CA MET A 90 14.08 -0.26 -17.48
C MET A 90 12.95 0.22 -16.57
N VAL A 91 11.95 0.95 -17.11
CA VAL A 91 10.73 1.30 -16.36
C VAL A 91 9.97 0.04 -15.95
N HIS A 92 9.82 -0.91 -16.85
CA HIS A 92 9.14 -2.17 -16.60
C HIS A 92 9.91 -3.08 -15.64
N ALA A 93 11.23 -3.01 -15.64
CA ALA A 93 12.09 -3.71 -14.68
C ALA A 93 12.08 -3.06 -13.28
N GLY A 94 11.53 -1.84 -13.15
CA GLY A 94 11.54 -1.06 -11.91
C GLY A 94 12.87 -0.37 -11.63
N GLU A 95 13.73 -0.20 -12.63
CA GLU A 95 15.04 0.46 -12.54
C GLU A 95 14.96 1.95 -12.84
N LEU A 96 13.94 2.39 -13.61
CA LEU A 96 13.62 3.80 -13.88
C LEU A 96 12.22 4.15 -13.37
N THR A 97 12.08 5.37 -12.84
CA THR A 97 10.79 5.96 -12.42
C THR A 97 10.48 7.17 -13.28
N PRO A 98 9.48 7.11 -14.19
CA PRO A 98 9.04 8.26 -14.97
C PRO A 98 8.47 9.36 -14.07
N VAL A 99 8.93 10.60 -14.26
CA VAL A 99 8.47 11.77 -13.51
C VAL A 99 7.74 12.72 -14.45
N PHE A 100 6.55 13.16 -14.05
CA PHE A 100 5.74 14.14 -14.77
C PHE A 100 5.47 15.34 -13.86
N PHE A 101 5.58 16.52 -14.43
CA PHE A 101 5.22 17.76 -13.80
C PHE A 101 3.79 18.16 -14.16
N GLY A 102 3.01 18.57 -13.18
CA GLY A 102 1.62 18.96 -13.37
C GLY A 102 1.00 19.51 -12.09
N SER A 103 -0.27 19.85 -12.14
CA SER A 103 -1.06 20.31 -11.00
C SER A 103 -2.44 19.69 -11.01
N ALA A 104 -2.70 18.80 -10.04
CA ALA A 104 -4.01 18.18 -9.87
C ALA A 104 -5.09 19.19 -9.44
N MET A 105 -4.71 20.27 -8.75
CA MET A 105 -5.67 21.32 -8.33
C MET A 105 -6.26 22.11 -9.50
N THR A 106 -5.48 22.31 -10.54
CA THR A 106 -5.86 23.05 -11.75
C THR A 106 -6.14 22.13 -12.94
N ASN A 107 -5.93 20.82 -12.78
CA ASN A 107 -5.94 19.80 -13.83
C ASN A 107 -4.89 20.05 -14.95
N PHE A 108 -3.84 20.82 -14.67
CA PHE A 108 -2.78 21.07 -15.61
C PHE A 108 -1.82 19.88 -15.70
N GLY A 109 -1.53 19.39 -16.91
CA GLY A 109 -0.63 18.25 -17.14
C GLY A 109 -1.20 16.88 -16.77
N VAL A 110 -2.42 16.80 -16.24
CA VAL A 110 -3.03 15.52 -15.83
C VAL A 110 -3.34 14.64 -17.04
N ARG A 111 -3.86 15.21 -18.12
CA ARG A 111 -4.18 14.45 -19.33
C ARG A 111 -2.93 13.93 -20.04
N PRO A 112 -1.91 14.74 -20.34
CA PRO A 112 -0.65 14.23 -20.88
C PRO A 112 -0.01 13.13 -20.04
N PHE A 113 -0.08 13.25 -18.71
CA PHE A 113 0.35 12.19 -17.79
C PHE A 113 -0.44 10.90 -17.99
N LEU A 114 -1.79 10.98 -18.03
CA LEU A 114 -2.64 9.80 -18.19
C LEU A 114 -2.44 9.13 -19.56
N ASP A 115 -2.32 9.92 -20.62
CA ASP A 115 -2.06 9.41 -21.97
C ASP A 115 -0.71 8.66 -22.00
N ALA A 116 0.35 9.25 -21.47
CA ALA A 116 1.64 8.59 -21.34
C ALA A 116 1.63 7.37 -20.40
N PHE A 117 0.86 7.44 -19.29
CA PHE A 117 0.68 6.29 -18.39
C PHE A 117 0.05 5.10 -19.11
N LEU A 118 -0.97 5.32 -19.95
CA LEU A 118 -1.60 4.25 -20.73
C LEU A 118 -0.62 3.57 -21.70
N GLU A 119 0.33 4.32 -22.27
CA GLU A 119 1.39 3.78 -23.13
C GLU A 119 2.42 2.97 -22.35
N MET A 120 2.76 3.41 -21.14
CA MET A 120 3.78 2.77 -20.27
C MET A 120 3.20 1.63 -19.43
N ALA A 121 1.89 1.60 -19.21
CA ALA A 121 1.26 0.62 -18.32
C ALA A 121 1.42 -0.80 -18.88
N GLN A 122 1.94 -1.68 -18.03
CA GLN A 122 2.07 -3.10 -18.37
C GLN A 122 0.73 -3.81 -18.30
N ARG A 123 0.56 -4.81 -19.15
CA ARG A 123 -0.50 -5.82 -19.01
C ARG A 123 -0.28 -6.62 -17.72
N PRO A 124 -1.34 -7.22 -17.14
CA PRO A 124 -1.17 -8.14 -16.03
C PRO A 124 -0.11 -9.21 -16.35
N ILE A 125 0.87 -9.33 -15.47
CA ILE A 125 1.96 -10.31 -15.60
C ILE A 125 1.69 -11.55 -14.75
N ALA A 126 2.40 -12.65 -15.06
CA ALA A 126 2.39 -13.87 -14.26
C ALA A 126 2.79 -13.59 -12.81
N ARG A 127 2.14 -14.26 -11.87
CA ARG A 127 2.33 -14.05 -10.43
C ARG A 127 2.83 -15.32 -9.76
N SER A 128 3.78 -15.16 -8.83
CA SER A 128 4.32 -16.28 -8.03
C SER A 128 3.25 -16.89 -7.12
N SER A 129 3.23 -18.20 -7.06
CA SER A 129 2.42 -19.01 -6.14
C SER A 129 3.26 -20.14 -5.56
N SER A 130 2.71 -20.88 -4.59
CA SER A 130 3.36 -22.07 -3.99
C SER A 130 3.78 -23.12 -5.03
N ASP A 131 3.06 -23.20 -6.15
CA ASP A 131 3.25 -24.21 -7.19
C ASP A 131 3.93 -23.64 -8.46
N GLY A 132 4.47 -22.41 -8.40
CA GLY A 132 5.14 -21.74 -9.49
C GLY A 132 4.39 -20.53 -10.03
N LEU A 133 4.76 -20.05 -11.22
CA LEU A 133 4.15 -18.89 -11.84
C LEU A 133 2.75 -19.19 -12.38
N VAL A 134 1.79 -18.32 -12.08
CA VAL A 134 0.41 -18.38 -12.59
C VAL A 134 0.23 -17.35 -13.69
N ASP A 135 0.03 -17.82 -14.92
CA ASP A 135 -0.23 -16.97 -16.07
C ASP A 135 -1.63 -16.35 -15.98
N PRO A 136 -1.78 -15.02 -16.21
CA PRO A 136 -3.08 -14.37 -16.26
C PRO A 136 -4.06 -14.98 -17.29
N LEU A 137 -3.55 -15.52 -18.39
CA LEU A 137 -4.35 -16.14 -19.46
C LEU A 137 -4.78 -17.58 -19.17
N ARG A 138 -4.40 -18.14 -18.02
CA ARG A 138 -4.87 -19.45 -17.59
C ARG A 138 -6.39 -19.48 -17.50
N GLU A 139 -7.03 -20.55 -17.96
CA GLU A 139 -8.51 -20.69 -17.98
C GLU A 139 -9.15 -20.64 -16.58
N GLY A 140 -8.48 -21.25 -15.57
CA GLY A 140 -9.00 -21.30 -14.20
C GLY A 140 -8.96 -19.94 -13.52
N PHE A 141 -10.11 -19.51 -12.98
CA PHE A 141 -10.16 -18.30 -12.14
C PHE A 141 -9.26 -18.42 -10.94
N SER A 142 -8.49 -17.36 -10.67
CA SER A 142 -7.88 -17.13 -9.37
C SER A 142 -7.93 -15.65 -9.00
N GLY A 143 -8.13 -15.39 -7.72
CA GLY A 143 -8.19 -14.05 -7.15
C GLY A 143 -7.40 -13.97 -5.84
N PHE A 144 -6.84 -12.81 -5.57
CA PHE A 144 -6.02 -12.52 -4.41
C PHE A 144 -6.63 -11.39 -3.58
N VAL A 145 -6.92 -11.66 -2.31
CA VAL A 145 -7.43 -10.66 -1.36
C VAL A 145 -6.27 -9.79 -0.88
N PHE A 146 -6.21 -8.55 -1.34
CA PHE A 146 -5.09 -7.66 -1.01
C PHE A 146 -5.45 -6.56 -0.01
N LYS A 147 -6.75 -6.31 0.21
CA LYS A 147 -7.23 -5.28 1.12
C LYS A 147 -8.56 -5.69 1.74
N LEU A 148 -8.73 -5.37 3.01
CA LEU A 148 -10.03 -5.36 3.70
C LEU A 148 -10.36 -3.93 4.10
N GLN A 149 -11.62 -3.57 4.09
CA GLN A 149 -12.10 -2.28 4.57
C GLN A 149 -13.46 -2.44 5.23
N ALA A 150 -13.55 -1.99 6.48
CA ALA A 150 -14.81 -1.90 7.21
C ALA A 150 -15.36 -0.47 7.14
N ASN A 151 -16.65 -0.34 7.48
CA ASN A 151 -17.32 0.95 7.70
C ASN A 151 -17.20 1.97 6.54
N MET A 152 -17.17 1.50 5.28
CA MET A 152 -17.13 2.40 4.12
C MET A 152 -18.37 3.30 4.02
N ASP A 153 -19.52 2.79 4.44
CA ASP A 153 -20.75 3.57 4.60
C ASP A 153 -21.13 3.61 6.09
N PRO A 154 -21.16 4.78 6.73
CA PRO A 154 -21.55 4.90 8.14
C PRO A 154 -22.95 4.33 8.46
N ARG A 155 -23.83 4.24 7.46
CA ARG A 155 -25.19 3.70 7.57
C ARG A 155 -25.23 2.17 7.46
N HIS A 156 -24.22 1.58 6.83
CA HIS A 156 -24.11 0.14 6.62
C HIS A 156 -22.78 -0.34 7.18
N ARG A 157 -22.83 -1.18 8.22
CA ARG A 157 -21.64 -1.79 8.84
C ARG A 157 -21.09 -2.92 7.98
N ASP A 158 -20.84 -2.62 6.71
CA ASP A 158 -20.34 -3.58 5.74
C ASP A 158 -18.82 -3.67 5.82
N ARG A 159 -18.33 -4.89 5.71
CA ARG A 159 -16.92 -5.15 5.44
C ARG A 159 -16.77 -5.59 4.00
N VAL A 160 -15.83 -5.00 3.30
CA VAL A 160 -15.52 -5.34 1.91
C VAL A 160 -14.13 -5.92 1.81
N ALA A 161 -14.01 -7.07 1.16
CA ALA A 161 -12.74 -7.64 0.73
C ALA A 161 -12.48 -7.24 -0.72
N PHE A 162 -11.36 -6.58 -0.97
CA PHE A 162 -10.90 -6.23 -2.31
C PHE A 162 -10.07 -7.37 -2.87
N VAL A 163 -10.54 -7.93 -3.97
CA VAL A 163 -9.91 -9.07 -4.63
C VAL A 163 -9.41 -8.64 -6.00
N ARG A 164 -8.12 -8.79 -6.24
CA ARG A 164 -7.56 -8.68 -7.59
C ARG A 164 -7.76 -10.00 -8.32
N VAL A 165 -8.35 -9.95 -9.49
CA VAL A 165 -8.40 -11.10 -10.41
C VAL A 165 -6.98 -11.32 -10.96
N CYS A 166 -6.42 -12.50 -10.74
CA CYS A 166 -5.05 -12.83 -11.13
C CYS A 166 -5.00 -13.73 -12.38
N SER A 167 -5.96 -14.63 -12.55
CA SER A 167 -6.08 -15.46 -13.76
C SER A 167 -7.53 -15.81 -14.06
N GLY A 168 -7.77 -16.20 -15.30
CA GLY A 168 -9.08 -16.63 -15.78
C GLY A 168 -10.13 -15.51 -15.75
N ARG A 169 -11.40 -15.89 -15.77
CA ARG A 169 -12.55 -14.96 -15.74
C ARG A 169 -13.33 -15.13 -14.45
N PHE A 170 -13.61 -14.03 -13.78
CA PHE A 170 -14.59 -13.98 -12.71
C PHE A 170 -15.99 -13.86 -13.31
N GLU A 171 -16.95 -14.61 -12.77
CA GLU A 171 -18.36 -14.49 -13.07
C GLU A 171 -19.16 -14.37 -11.77
N LYS A 172 -20.15 -13.51 -11.77
CA LYS A 172 -21.06 -13.32 -10.65
C LYS A 172 -21.68 -14.66 -10.23
N ASP A 173 -21.83 -14.85 -8.92
CA ASP A 173 -22.39 -16.06 -8.31
C ASP A 173 -21.58 -17.35 -8.54
N MET A 174 -20.37 -17.27 -9.12
CA MET A 174 -19.50 -18.43 -9.23
C MET A 174 -19.13 -19.00 -7.85
N THR A 175 -18.85 -20.30 -7.81
CA THR A 175 -18.35 -20.96 -6.61
C THR A 175 -16.85 -21.19 -6.73
N VAL A 176 -16.10 -20.68 -5.77
CA VAL A 176 -14.64 -20.79 -5.68
C VAL A 176 -14.23 -21.63 -4.48
N LYS A 177 -13.01 -22.14 -4.50
CA LYS A 177 -12.35 -22.70 -3.32
C LYS A 177 -11.49 -21.64 -2.65
N HIS A 178 -11.52 -21.59 -1.34
CA HIS A 178 -10.68 -20.74 -0.51
C HIS A 178 -9.43 -21.55 -0.13
N ALA A 179 -8.23 -21.10 -0.56
CA ALA A 179 -7.00 -21.88 -0.42
C ALA A 179 -6.67 -22.21 1.04
N ARG A 180 -6.76 -21.21 1.94
CA ARG A 180 -6.43 -21.35 3.36
C ARG A 180 -7.36 -22.32 4.11
N THR A 181 -8.66 -22.32 3.82
CA THR A 181 -9.64 -23.12 4.57
C THR A 181 -10.12 -24.37 3.83
N GLY A 182 -9.83 -24.49 2.54
CA GLY A 182 -10.32 -25.55 1.67
C GLY A 182 -11.82 -25.51 1.38
N LYS A 183 -12.57 -24.54 1.95
CA LYS A 183 -14.03 -24.43 1.82
C LYS A 183 -14.43 -23.88 0.47
N ALA A 184 -15.57 -24.36 -0.06
CA ALA A 184 -16.22 -23.79 -1.21
C ALA A 184 -17.05 -22.56 -0.79
N ILE A 185 -16.90 -21.45 -1.50
CA ILE A 185 -17.58 -20.18 -1.21
C ILE A 185 -18.24 -19.68 -2.49
N ARG A 186 -19.52 -19.33 -2.41
CA ARG A 186 -20.23 -18.66 -3.52
C ARG A 186 -19.97 -17.16 -3.43
N LEU A 187 -19.45 -16.57 -4.49
CA LEU A 187 -19.15 -15.15 -4.60
C LEU A 187 -20.39 -14.38 -5.08
N SER A 188 -21.28 -14.09 -4.13
CA SER A 188 -22.51 -13.35 -4.41
C SER A 188 -22.32 -11.84 -4.21
N ARG A 189 -23.07 -11.05 -5.00
CA ARG A 189 -23.09 -9.56 -4.94
C ARG A 189 -21.70 -8.91 -5.05
N PRO A 190 -20.90 -9.27 -6.05
CA PRO A 190 -19.64 -8.59 -6.30
C PRO A 190 -19.90 -7.13 -6.70
N GLN A 191 -19.08 -6.23 -6.21
CA GLN A 191 -19.22 -4.80 -6.40
C GLN A 191 -17.96 -4.24 -7.06
N LYS A 192 -18.14 -3.33 -8.01
CA LYS A 192 -17.09 -2.41 -8.45
C LYS A 192 -17.27 -1.12 -7.66
N LEU A 193 -16.21 -0.72 -7.00
CA LEU A 193 -16.20 0.47 -6.17
C LEU A 193 -15.54 1.59 -6.98
N PHE A 194 -16.29 2.65 -7.25
CA PHE A 194 -15.79 3.84 -7.90
C PHE A 194 -16.09 5.04 -7.00
N GLY A 195 -15.10 5.46 -6.20
CA GLY A 195 -15.31 6.44 -5.14
C GLY A 195 -16.33 5.92 -4.12
N GLN A 196 -17.46 6.60 -3.96
CA GLN A 196 -18.56 6.20 -3.08
C GLN A 196 -19.63 5.35 -3.80
N ASP A 197 -19.57 5.29 -5.13
CA ASP A 197 -20.56 4.56 -5.93
C ASP A 197 -20.24 3.07 -5.94
N ARG A 198 -21.30 2.26 -5.85
CA ARG A 198 -21.23 0.80 -5.90
C ARG A 198 -22.04 0.29 -7.10
N ALA A 199 -21.36 -0.32 -8.03
CA ALA A 199 -22.01 -1.01 -9.16
C ALA A 199 -21.83 -2.53 -9.02
N VAL A 200 -22.84 -3.29 -9.42
CA VAL A 200 -22.73 -4.75 -9.47
C VAL A 200 -21.85 -5.14 -10.65
N VAL A 201 -20.92 -6.07 -10.42
CA VAL A 201 -20.04 -6.62 -11.45
C VAL A 201 -20.59 -7.96 -11.90
N GLU A 202 -20.85 -8.10 -13.19
CA GLU A 202 -21.28 -9.39 -13.75
C GLU A 202 -20.07 -10.27 -14.08
N ASP A 203 -18.99 -9.67 -14.60
CA ASP A 203 -17.75 -10.35 -14.93
C ASP A 203 -16.52 -9.45 -14.70
N ALA A 204 -15.36 -10.07 -14.51
CA ALA A 204 -14.07 -9.37 -14.38
C ALA A 204 -12.93 -10.26 -14.89
N TYR A 205 -11.84 -9.60 -15.31
CA TYR A 205 -10.70 -10.23 -15.98
C TYR A 205 -9.41 -9.99 -15.21
N PRO A 206 -8.31 -10.70 -15.52
CA PRO A 206 -7.02 -10.48 -14.87
C PRO A 206 -6.58 -9.02 -14.89
N GLY A 207 -6.24 -8.51 -13.71
CA GLY A 207 -5.93 -7.10 -13.47
C GLY A 207 -7.08 -6.30 -12.87
N ASP A 208 -8.33 -6.73 -13.05
CA ASP A 208 -9.49 -6.07 -12.43
C ASP A 208 -9.50 -6.28 -10.91
N VAL A 209 -10.12 -5.33 -10.24
CA VAL A 209 -10.38 -5.38 -8.80
C VAL A 209 -11.88 -5.42 -8.55
N ILE A 210 -12.31 -6.42 -7.78
CA ILE A 210 -13.71 -6.57 -7.35
C ILE A 210 -13.80 -6.49 -5.83
N GLY A 211 -14.89 -5.91 -5.33
CA GLY A 211 -15.24 -5.90 -3.91
C GLY A 211 -16.22 -7.02 -3.58
N LEU A 212 -15.90 -7.82 -2.58
CA LEU A 212 -16.77 -8.87 -2.06
C LEU A 212 -17.22 -8.52 -0.64
N ASN A 213 -18.49 -8.76 -0.34
CA ASN A 213 -18.96 -8.63 1.05
C ASN A 213 -18.22 -9.64 1.93
N ASN A 214 -17.59 -9.16 3.00
CA ASN A 214 -16.80 -9.98 3.92
C ASN A 214 -17.43 -10.03 5.33
N PRO A 215 -18.25 -11.01 5.65
CA PRO A 215 -18.76 -11.21 7.01
C PRO A 215 -17.70 -11.78 7.98
N GLY A 216 -16.41 -11.70 7.66
CA GLY A 216 -15.29 -12.26 8.44
C GLY A 216 -14.68 -13.53 7.85
N MET A 217 -15.01 -13.87 6.60
CA MET A 217 -14.48 -15.08 5.94
C MET A 217 -13.10 -14.87 5.32
N PHE A 218 -12.83 -13.68 4.79
CA PHE A 218 -11.61 -13.37 4.07
C PHE A 218 -10.64 -12.59 4.94
N SER A 219 -9.37 -12.92 4.77
CA SER A 219 -8.23 -12.20 5.33
C SER A 219 -7.33 -11.67 4.21
N ILE A 220 -6.54 -10.64 4.50
CA ILE A 220 -5.52 -10.16 3.56
C ILE A 220 -4.53 -11.31 3.29
N GLY A 221 -4.20 -11.53 2.01
CA GLY A 221 -3.36 -12.64 1.57
C GLY A 221 -4.13 -13.89 1.14
N ASP A 222 -5.43 -13.95 1.37
CA ASP A 222 -6.23 -15.11 0.96
C ASP A 222 -6.28 -15.26 -0.57
N THR A 223 -6.18 -16.51 -1.02
CA THR A 223 -6.33 -16.90 -2.42
C THR A 223 -7.65 -17.63 -2.63
N LEU A 224 -8.38 -17.21 -3.66
CA LEU A 224 -9.60 -17.82 -4.15
C LEU A 224 -9.33 -18.44 -5.52
N TYR A 225 -9.79 -19.67 -5.79
CA TYR A 225 -9.50 -20.33 -7.07
C TYR A 225 -10.60 -21.29 -7.52
N VAL A 226 -10.60 -21.59 -8.83
CA VAL A 226 -11.42 -22.64 -9.47
C VAL A 226 -10.48 -23.60 -10.19
N GLY A 227 -10.76 -24.89 -10.11
CA GLY A 227 -9.95 -25.96 -10.73
C GLY A 227 -8.78 -26.39 -9.86
N SER A 228 -7.57 -26.44 -10.41
CA SER A 228 -6.36 -26.82 -9.69
C SER A 228 -5.99 -25.79 -8.63
N LYS A 229 -5.46 -26.27 -7.51
CA LYS A 229 -5.07 -25.42 -6.38
C LYS A 229 -4.08 -24.33 -6.83
N VAL A 230 -4.32 -23.12 -6.36
CA VAL A 230 -3.40 -21.99 -6.43
C VAL A 230 -3.37 -21.37 -5.05
N GLU A 231 -2.19 -20.99 -4.60
CA GLU A 231 -1.99 -20.27 -3.35
C GLU A 231 -0.89 -19.24 -3.56
N TYR A 232 -1.27 -17.97 -3.63
CA TYR A 232 -0.33 -16.88 -3.83
C TYR A 232 0.44 -16.57 -2.55
N GLU A 233 1.66 -16.09 -2.72
CA GLU A 233 2.45 -15.59 -1.61
C GLU A 233 1.74 -14.42 -0.91
N GLY A 234 1.78 -14.42 0.41
CA GLY A 234 1.18 -13.36 1.23
C GLY A 234 1.87 -12.01 1.03
N ILE A 235 1.17 -10.94 1.39
CA ILE A 235 1.75 -9.60 1.40
C ILE A 235 2.74 -9.52 2.56
N PRO A 236 4.01 -9.17 2.33
CA PRO A 236 4.98 -9.02 3.41
C PRO A 236 4.57 -7.88 4.34
N CYS A 237 4.63 -8.14 5.63
CA CYS A 237 4.38 -7.15 6.66
C CYS A 237 5.72 -6.56 7.12
N PHE A 238 5.94 -5.27 6.85
CA PHE A 238 7.19 -4.60 7.22
C PHE A 238 7.37 -4.54 8.73
N SER A 239 8.65 -4.58 9.16
CA SER A 239 8.99 -4.40 10.57
C SER A 239 8.54 -3.02 11.04
N PRO A 240 7.80 -2.94 12.15
CA PRO A 240 7.43 -1.66 12.74
C PRO A 240 8.64 -0.99 13.40
N GLU A 241 8.62 0.34 13.42
CA GLU A 241 9.67 1.18 14.00
C GLU A 241 9.16 2.03 15.16
N ILE A 242 7.83 2.15 15.31
CA ILE A 242 7.19 2.94 16.36
C ILE A 242 6.22 2.06 17.13
N PHE A 243 6.32 2.14 18.45
CA PHE A 243 5.51 1.32 19.37
C PHE A 243 4.84 2.18 20.42
N SER A 244 3.58 1.91 20.70
CA SER A 244 2.82 2.64 21.71
C SER A 244 1.77 1.75 22.38
N TRP A 245 1.64 1.84 23.70
CA TRP A 245 0.47 1.30 24.36
C TRP A 245 -0.78 2.04 23.89
N LEU A 246 -1.85 1.31 23.61
CA LEU A 246 -3.15 1.87 23.32
C LEU A 246 -4.05 1.67 24.55
N ARG A 247 -4.31 2.76 25.26
CA ARG A 247 -5.13 2.75 26.48
C ARG A 247 -6.57 3.13 26.18
N ASN A 248 -7.48 2.39 26.76
CA ASN A 248 -8.90 2.76 26.81
C ASN A 248 -9.21 3.34 28.21
N PRO A 249 -9.34 4.68 28.34
CA PRO A 249 -9.62 5.29 29.64
C PRO A 249 -11.05 5.04 30.14
N ASN A 250 -11.96 4.59 29.24
CA ASN A 250 -13.36 4.36 29.57
C ASN A 250 -13.71 2.86 29.56
N PRO A 251 -13.77 2.18 30.72
CA PRO A 251 -14.11 0.76 30.77
C PRO A 251 -15.46 0.40 30.16
N SER A 252 -16.43 1.33 30.15
CA SER A 252 -17.76 1.07 29.57
C SER A 252 -17.72 0.94 28.05
N ALA A 253 -16.71 1.51 27.39
CA ALA A 253 -16.49 1.43 25.95
C ALA A 253 -15.67 0.19 25.52
N PHE A 254 -15.32 -0.70 26.46
CA PHE A 254 -14.40 -1.82 26.19
C PHE A 254 -14.84 -2.72 25.03
N LYS A 255 -16.15 -2.99 24.90
CA LYS A 255 -16.68 -3.81 23.80
C LYS A 255 -16.40 -3.18 22.42
N ASN A 256 -16.63 -1.87 22.30
CA ASN A 256 -16.38 -1.13 21.07
C ASN A 256 -14.87 -0.99 20.81
N PHE A 257 -14.08 -0.75 21.85
CA PHE A 257 -12.62 -0.72 21.79
C PHE A 257 -12.07 -2.02 21.21
N ARG A 258 -12.42 -3.14 21.81
CA ARG A 258 -12.00 -4.47 21.34
C ARG A 258 -12.40 -4.71 19.89
N LYS A 259 -13.64 -4.37 19.53
CA LYS A 259 -14.14 -4.50 18.17
C LYS A 259 -13.32 -3.66 17.21
N GLY A 260 -13.13 -2.36 17.50
CA GLY A 260 -12.40 -1.44 16.63
C GLY A 260 -10.94 -1.85 16.43
N VAL A 261 -10.24 -2.22 17.51
CA VAL A 261 -8.84 -2.67 17.43
C VAL A 261 -8.71 -3.94 16.58
N ASN A 262 -9.60 -4.92 16.74
CA ASN A 262 -9.56 -6.13 15.94
C ASN A 262 -9.85 -5.87 14.46
N GLU A 263 -10.83 -5.02 14.15
CA GLU A 263 -11.17 -4.67 12.77
C GLU A 263 -10.03 -3.89 12.08
N LEU A 264 -9.41 -2.92 12.76
CA LEU A 264 -8.28 -2.16 12.23
C LEU A 264 -7.03 -3.05 12.01
N ARG A 265 -6.82 -4.04 12.88
CA ARG A 265 -5.78 -5.05 12.67
C ARG A 265 -6.07 -5.91 11.43
N GLU A 266 -7.30 -6.41 11.29
CA GLU A 266 -7.72 -7.23 10.14
C GLU A 266 -7.60 -6.48 8.82
N GLU A 267 -7.83 -5.16 8.82
CA GLU A 267 -7.61 -4.28 7.68
C GLU A 267 -6.12 -4.02 7.37
N GLY A 268 -5.22 -4.43 8.26
CA GLY A 268 -3.79 -4.15 8.13
C GLY A 268 -3.40 -2.68 8.37
N ALA A 269 -4.30 -1.90 8.99
CA ALA A 269 -4.04 -0.49 9.30
C ALA A 269 -2.88 -0.33 10.29
N VAL A 270 -2.70 -1.30 11.18
CA VAL A 270 -1.66 -1.32 12.21
C VAL A 270 -1.39 -2.76 12.64
N GLN A 271 -0.17 -3.03 13.08
CA GLN A 271 0.16 -4.30 13.74
C GLN A 271 -0.15 -4.19 15.23
N ILE A 272 -0.63 -5.28 15.81
CA ILE A 272 -0.93 -5.37 17.23
C ILE A 272 -0.01 -6.38 17.88
N LEU A 273 0.65 -5.95 18.94
CA LEU A 273 1.46 -6.80 19.81
C LEU A 273 0.87 -6.83 21.20
N TYR A 274 1.18 -7.88 21.95
CA TYR A 274 0.72 -8.08 23.32
C TYR A 274 1.92 -8.33 24.23
N ASP A 275 1.85 -7.82 25.46
CA ASP A 275 2.84 -8.15 26.48
C ASP A 275 2.77 -9.64 26.82
N THR A 276 3.91 -10.22 27.18
CA THR A 276 3.96 -11.59 27.74
C THR A 276 3.44 -11.66 29.17
N ASP A 277 3.40 -10.54 29.88
CA ASP A 277 2.78 -10.39 31.19
C ASP A 277 1.27 -10.24 31.03
N GLU A 278 0.51 -11.29 31.34
CA GLU A 278 -0.95 -11.33 31.22
C GLU A 278 -1.69 -10.30 32.09
N SER A 279 -1.02 -9.69 33.08
CA SER A 279 -1.59 -8.57 33.84
C SER A 279 -1.73 -7.30 33.01
N LYS A 280 -0.94 -7.16 31.93
CA LYS A 280 -0.93 -6.03 31.00
C LYS A 280 -1.77 -6.35 29.77
N ARG A 281 -3.07 -6.11 29.88
CA ARG A 281 -4.05 -6.49 28.85
C ARG A 281 -4.18 -5.50 27.71
N ASP A 282 -3.64 -4.29 27.84
CA ASP A 282 -3.73 -3.30 26.77
C ASP A 282 -2.85 -3.70 25.59
N PRO A 283 -3.32 -3.49 24.34
CA PRO A 283 -2.53 -3.78 23.15
C PRO A 283 -1.41 -2.78 22.96
N ILE A 284 -0.33 -3.23 22.35
CA ILE A 284 0.74 -2.38 21.82
C ILE A 284 0.48 -2.20 20.34
N LEU A 285 0.24 -0.96 19.90
CA LEU A 285 0.25 -0.61 18.49
C LEU A 285 1.69 -0.58 18.00
N ALA A 286 1.93 -1.22 16.87
CA ALA A 286 3.22 -1.26 16.22
C ALA A 286 3.07 -0.79 14.75
N ALA A 287 3.75 0.29 14.39
CA ALA A 287 3.59 1.00 13.13
C ALA A 287 4.93 1.36 12.50
N VAL A 288 4.95 1.58 11.20
CA VAL A 288 6.12 2.08 10.47
C VAL A 288 6.28 3.59 10.65
N GLY A 289 5.19 4.31 10.86
CA GLY A 289 5.20 5.77 11.01
C GLY A 289 4.15 6.29 11.98
N GLN A 290 4.40 7.48 12.53
CA GLN A 290 3.54 8.13 13.52
C GLN A 290 2.11 8.37 13.00
N LEU A 291 1.97 8.71 11.72
CA LEU A 291 0.67 8.94 11.09
C LEU A 291 -0.27 7.72 11.17
N GLN A 292 0.27 6.50 11.11
CA GLN A 292 -0.56 5.28 11.26
C GLN A 292 -1.22 5.22 12.64
N LEU A 293 -0.50 5.61 13.71
CA LEU A 293 -1.04 5.63 15.07
C LEU A 293 -2.14 6.69 15.22
N GLU A 294 -1.94 7.88 14.63
CA GLU A 294 -2.93 8.96 14.63
C GLU A 294 -4.19 8.57 13.86
N VAL A 295 -4.05 7.92 12.72
CA VAL A 295 -5.18 7.38 11.94
C VAL A 295 -5.96 6.35 12.74
N VAL A 296 -5.28 5.43 13.46
CA VAL A 296 -5.95 4.45 14.31
C VAL A 296 -6.74 5.12 15.41
N GLN A 297 -6.19 6.12 16.11
CA GLN A 297 -6.91 6.87 17.14
C GLN A 297 -8.13 7.58 16.57
N HIS A 298 -7.94 8.31 15.47
CA HIS A 298 -9.02 9.03 14.79
C HIS A 298 -10.16 8.09 14.38
N ARG A 299 -9.84 6.92 13.84
CA ARG A 299 -10.83 5.94 13.45
C ARG A 299 -11.54 5.31 14.65
N LEU A 300 -10.82 5.00 15.74
CA LEU A 300 -11.43 4.48 16.97
C LEU A 300 -12.43 5.48 17.57
N GLU A 301 -12.11 6.76 17.54
CA GLU A 301 -12.99 7.82 18.02
C GLU A 301 -14.21 8.00 17.11
N ASN A 302 -14.02 8.16 15.80
CA ASN A 302 -15.09 8.57 14.90
C ASN A 302 -15.95 7.39 14.38
N GLU A 303 -15.38 6.18 14.23
CA GLU A 303 -16.11 5.03 13.72
C GLU A 303 -16.66 4.14 14.84
N TYR A 304 -15.97 4.07 15.97
CA TYR A 304 -16.34 3.17 17.09
C TYR A 304 -16.80 3.92 18.36
N GLY A 305 -16.63 5.25 18.39
CA GLY A 305 -17.02 6.09 19.53
C GLY A 305 -16.15 5.83 20.78
N VAL A 306 -14.86 5.53 20.58
CA VAL A 306 -13.92 5.19 21.65
C VAL A 306 -12.76 6.18 21.67
N GLU A 307 -12.76 7.06 22.65
CA GLU A 307 -11.60 7.89 22.95
C GLU A 307 -10.46 7.01 23.48
N THR A 308 -9.27 7.20 22.96
CA THR A 308 -8.09 6.41 23.33
C THR A 308 -6.89 7.29 23.64
N ARG A 309 -5.94 6.73 24.38
CA ARG A 309 -4.69 7.41 24.74
C ARG A 309 -3.50 6.56 24.30
N LEU A 310 -2.54 7.18 23.62
CA LEU A 310 -1.27 6.56 23.24
C LEU A 310 -0.20 6.87 24.28
N GLU A 311 0.50 5.83 24.73
CA GLU A 311 1.66 5.93 25.61
C GLU A 311 2.88 5.36 24.88
N PRO A 312 3.79 6.21 24.33
CA PRO A 312 4.91 5.76 23.53
C PRO A 312 5.84 4.82 24.28
N LEU A 313 6.37 3.82 23.58
CA LEU A 313 7.39 2.91 24.06
C LEU A 313 8.72 3.26 23.39
N GLY A 314 9.80 3.27 24.16
CA GLY A 314 11.13 3.63 23.70
C GLY A 314 11.86 2.52 22.94
N PHE A 315 11.17 1.87 21.98
CA PHE A 315 11.71 0.86 21.07
C PHE A 315 11.59 1.35 19.63
N GLN A 316 12.54 0.93 18.78
CA GLN A 316 12.61 1.34 17.37
C GLN A 316 12.77 0.15 16.42
N VAL A 317 13.05 -1.04 16.94
CA VAL A 317 13.32 -2.23 16.13
C VAL A 317 12.54 -3.41 16.66
N ALA A 318 11.86 -4.14 15.76
CA ALA A 318 11.20 -5.41 16.06
C ALA A 318 11.80 -6.55 15.25
N ARG A 319 11.93 -7.73 15.86
CA ARG A 319 12.34 -8.95 15.16
C ARG A 319 11.52 -10.14 15.67
N TRP A 320 11.03 -10.94 14.74
CA TRP A 320 10.36 -12.22 15.03
C TRP A 320 11.41 -13.30 15.21
N VAL A 321 11.21 -14.17 16.19
CA VAL A 321 12.05 -15.35 16.39
C VAL A 321 11.54 -16.46 15.47
N SER A 322 12.36 -16.92 14.51
CA SER A 322 11.94 -17.84 13.44
C SER A 322 11.50 -19.20 13.98
N GLY A 323 12.19 -19.77 14.96
CA GLY A 323 11.85 -21.03 15.62
C GLY A 323 10.79 -20.89 16.73
N GLY A 324 10.22 -19.71 16.92
CA GLY A 324 9.15 -19.45 17.86
C GLY A 324 9.58 -19.51 19.33
N TRP A 325 8.62 -19.82 20.21
CA TRP A 325 8.86 -19.86 21.66
C TRP A 325 9.88 -20.91 22.07
N THR A 326 9.88 -22.08 21.43
CA THR A 326 10.81 -23.16 21.75
C THR A 326 12.26 -22.73 21.55
N GLU A 327 12.55 -22.03 20.48
CA GLU A 327 13.90 -21.50 20.22
C GLU A 327 14.27 -20.42 21.24
N LEU A 328 13.34 -19.51 21.52
CA LEU A 328 13.53 -18.45 22.51
C LEU A 328 13.79 -19.00 23.92
N ASP A 329 13.06 -20.04 24.33
CA ASP A 329 13.24 -20.70 25.62
C ASP A 329 14.61 -21.39 25.74
N ASN A 330 15.11 -21.97 24.64
CA ASN A 330 16.43 -22.59 24.60
C ASN A 330 17.58 -21.59 24.76
N VAL A 331 17.40 -20.37 24.28
CA VAL A 331 18.38 -19.29 24.43
C VAL A 331 18.45 -18.79 25.87
N GLY A 332 17.34 -18.94 26.61
CA GLY A 332 17.23 -18.51 28.00
C GLY A 332 16.98 -17.01 28.15
N ARG A 333 17.60 -16.40 29.17
CA ARG A 333 17.33 -15.00 29.50
C ARG A 333 18.07 -14.05 28.58
N ILE A 334 17.33 -13.30 27.75
CA ILE A 334 17.87 -12.26 26.89
C ILE A 334 17.78 -10.89 27.59
N PHE A 335 18.83 -10.08 27.44
CA PHE A 335 18.92 -8.73 28.02
C PHE A 335 18.79 -7.65 26.93
N ASN A 336 18.52 -6.43 27.33
CA ASN A 336 18.45 -5.24 26.48
C ASN A 336 17.35 -5.29 25.40
N CYS A 337 16.36 -6.19 25.51
CA CYS A 337 15.17 -6.22 24.68
C CYS A 337 13.93 -6.46 25.53
N LYS A 338 12.77 -6.21 24.95
CA LYS A 338 11.47 -6.57 25.50
C LYS A 338 10.85 -7.68 24.66
N THR A 339 10.53 -8.80 25.29
CA THR A 339 9.78 -9.86 24.63
C THR A 339 8.29 -9.53 24.68
N VAL A 340 7.65 -9.60 23.51
CA VAL A 340 6.21 -9.47 23.32
C VAL A 340 5.73 -10.59 22.40
N ARG A 341 4.43 -10.72 22.21
CA ARG A 341 3.84 -11.66 21.25
C ARG A 341 3.00 -10.90 20.21
N ASP A 342 3.00 -11.38 19.00
CA ASP A 342 2.09 -10.87 17.99
C ASP A 342 0.67 -11.47 18.11
N ALA A 343 -0.21 -11.07 17.19
CA ALA A 343 -1.59 -11.54 17.18
C ALA A 343 -1.75 -13.06 16.98
N TRP A 344 -0.72 -13.76 16.52
CA TRP A 344 -0.71 -15.22 16.34
C TRP A 344 0.12 -15.95 17.40
N ASN A 345 0.36 -15.28 18.53
CA ASN A 345 1.13 -15.81 19.66
C ASN A 345 2.57 -16.18 19.33
N ARG A 346 3.19 -15.47 18.40
CA ARG A 346 4.61 -15.68 18.06
C ARG A 346 5.48 -14.69 18.82
N PRO A 347 6.66 -15.10 19.30
CA PRO A 347 7.56 -14.22 20.02
C PRO A 347 8.15 -13.15 19.11
N VAL A 348 8.13 -11.93 19.61
CA VAL A 348 8.73 -10.75 18.97
C VAL A 348 9.62 -10.06 19.99
N LEU A 349 10.85 -9.76 19.58
CA LEU A 349 11.80 -9.04 20.39
C LEU A 349 11.83 -7.56 19.96
N LEU A 350 11.60 -6.66 20.91
CA LEU A 350 11.67 -5.21 20.70
C LEU A 350 12.98 -4.67 21.27
N PHE A 351 13.72 -3.93 20.43
CA PHE A 351 15.01 -3.32 20.79
C PHE A 351 14.91 -1.80 20.77
N LYS A 352 15.68 -1.15 21.63
CA LYS A 352 15.75 0.32 21.66
C LYS A 352 16.39 0.91 20.41
N ASN A 353 17.35 0.18 19.81
CA ASN A 353 18.07 0.58 18.60
C ASN A 353 18.76 -0.64 17.96
N GLU A 354 19.32 -0.45 16.77
CA GLU A 354 20.05 -1.48 16.02
C GLU A 354 21.29 -1.99 16.75
N TRP A 355 21.94 -1.19 17.59
CA TRP A 355 23.10 -1.64 18.38
C TRP A 355 22.72 -2.77 19.33
N ASN A 356 21.58 -2.66 20.04
CA ASN A 356 21.10 -3.72 20.94
C ASN A 356 20.75 -5.01 20.16
N LEU A 357 20.21 -4.87 18.95
CA LEU A 357 19.95 -6.03 18.07
C LEU A 357 21.25 -6.70 17.64
N ASN A 358 22.27 -5.93 17.24
CA ASN A 358 23.55 -6.46 16.79
C ASN A 358 24.29 -7.16 17.94
N GLN A 359 24.24 -6.59 19.14
CA GLN A 359 24.80 -7.23 20.34
C GLN A 359 24.12 -8.59 20.62
N LEU A 360 22.78 -8.68 20.50
CA LEU A 360 22.10 -9.96 20.66
C LEU A 360 22.55 -10.99 19.63
N LYS A 361 22.75 -10.59 18.37
CA LYS A 361 23.23 -11.48 17.30
C LYS A 361 24.65 -11.97 17.53
N GLU A 362 25.49 -11.15 18.16
CA GLU A 362 26.85 -11.55 18.56
C GLU A 362 26.84 -12.54 19.73
N ASP A 363 25.97 -12.28 20.73
CA ASP A 363 25.85 -13.13 21.92
C ASP A 363 25.16 -14.49 21.60
N HIS A 364 24.26 -14.50 20.61
CA HIS A 364 23.46 -15.66 20.22
C HIS A 364 23.42 -15.82 18.70
N PRO A 365 24.52 -16.23 18.05
CA PRO A 365 24.60 -16.31 16.59
C PRO A 365 23.66 -17.36 15.96
N ASP A 366 23.24 -18.35 16.73
CA ASP A 366 22.32 -19.42 16.29
C ASP A 366 20.83 -18.99 16.36
N LEU A 367 20.52 -17.84 16.97
CA LEU A 367 19.16 -17.34 17.08
C LEU A 367 18.72 -16.67 15.77
N GLU A 368 17.86 -17.35 15.03
CA GLU A 368 17.34 -16.83 13.77
C GLU A 368 16.25 -15.77 14.00
N LEU A 369 16.56 -14.55 13.54
CA LEU A 369 15.67 -13.38 13.65
C LEU A 369 15.22 -12.87 12.28
N SER A 370 13.91 -12.75 12.09
CA SER A 370 13.30 -12.19 10.88
C SER A 370 12.86 -10.73 11.10
N ASN A 371 13.08 -9.89 10.09
CA ASN A 371 12.55 -8.53 10.04
C ASN A 371 11.15 -8.46 9.40
N VAL A 372 10.63 -9.58 8.92
CA VAL A 372 9.30 -9.71 8.33
C VAL A 372 8.50 -10.68 9.19
N ALA A 373 7.26 -10.33 9.51
CA ALA A 373 6.36 -11.25 10.18
C ALA A 373 6.17 -12.51 9.33
N PRO A 374 6.39 -13.72 9.87
CA PRO A 374 6.17 -14.96 9.13
C PRO A 374 4.75 -15.03 8.57
N VAL A 375 4.59 -15.55 7.35
CA VAL A 375 3.27 -15.76 6.75
C VAL A 375 2.49 -16.77 7.59
N VAL A 376 1.25 -16.45 7.92
CA VAL A 376 0.40 -17.32 8.74
C VAL A 376 -0.59 -18.05 7.85
N SER A 377 -0.54 -19.37 7.88
CA SER A 377 -1.56 -20.23 7.27
C SER A 377 -2.31 -20.99 8.36
N GLY A 378 -3.64 -20.89 8.37
CA GLY A 378 -4.52 -21.78 9.13
C GLY A 378 -4.71 -21.52 10.64
N VAL A 379 -4.06 -20.51 11.22
CA VAL A 379 -4.20 -20.16 12.65
C VAL A 379 -5.04 -18.89 12.80
N GLU A 380 -6.06 -18.94 13.66
CA GLU A 380 -6.83 -17.74 14.00
C GLU A 380 -6.02 -16.83 14.94
N PRO A 381 -6.06 -15.51 14.74
CA PRO A 381 -5.37 -14.57 15.59
C PRO A 381 -6.03 -14.48 16.97
N ILE A 382 -5.21 -14.17 17.98
CA ILE A 382 -5.69 -13.83 19.32
C ILE A 382 -6.57 -12.58 19.19
N SER A 383 -7.77 -12.64 19.76
CA SER A 383 -8.62 -11.47 19.92
C SER A 383 -8.43 -10.87 21.31
N LEU A 384 -8.45 -9.55 21.43
CA LEU A 384 -8.46 -8.82 22.70
C LEU A 384 -9.57 -9.29 23.63
#